data_1dc2c8f069b68f5d92ec25cbd8e9effc
#
_entry.id   1dc2c8f069b68f5d92ec25cbd8e9effc
#
_cell.length_a   1.000
_cell.length_b   1.000
_cell.length_c   1.000
_cell.angle_alpha   90.00
_cell.angle_beta   90.00
_cell.angle_gamma   90.00
#
_symmetry.space_group_name_H-M   'P 1'
#
loop_
_entity.id
_entity.type
_entity.pdbx_description
1 polymer ?
#
loop_
_entity_poly.entity_id
_entity_poly.type
_entity_poly.pdbx_seq_one_letter_code
_entity_poly.pdbx_strand_id
1 'polypeptide(L)'
;MIALDTNILARFYVDDPNDPEAAKQRPIAHRLVVDSPRLFVPLTTVILELEWVLRAFYQFSADDFIRIVHHLLGLPNATVEEWSRISDALDLHAQGLDFADALHLLASAHCSEFATFDDRRFARRANRLGVRPAVTVPTA
;
A
#
# COMPACT_ATOMS: atom_id res chain seq x y z
N MET A 1 8.47 -7.00 -18.89
CA MET A 1 7.93 -6.38 -17.68
C MET A 1 9.05 -6.17 -16.67
N ILE A 2 9.07 -5.05 -16.00
CA ILE A 2 10.05 -4.78 -14.94
C ILE A 2 9.34 -4.54 -13.60
N ALA A 3 10.03 -4.83 -12.51
CA ALA A 3 9.60 -4.42 -11.19
C ALA A 3 10.30 -3.11 -10.83
N LEU A 4 9.62 -2.24 -10.12
CA LEU A 4 10.16 -0.97 -9.64
C LEU A 4 10.26 -1.00 -8.12
N ASP A 5 11.39 -0.53 -7.61
CA ASP A 5 11.58 -0.43 -6.17
C ASP A 5 10.74 0.73 -5.58
N THR A 6 10.52 0.65 -4.29
CA THR A 6 9.76 1.66 -3.55
C THR A 6 10.28 3.08 -3.78
N ASN A 7 11.60 3.26 -3.81
CA ASN A 7 12.19 4.59 -4.02
C ASN A 7 11.86 5.18 -5.39
N ILE A 8 11.71 4.36 -6.43
CA ILE A 8 11.27 4.85 -7.75
C ILE A 8 9.86 5.44 -7.66
N LEU A 9 8.94 4.70 -7.04
CA LEU A 9 7.57 5.17 -6.87
C LEU A 9 7.49 6.39 -5.97
N ALA A 10 8.25 6.41 -4.87
CA ALA A 10 8.30 7.55 -3.97
C ALA A 10 8.80 8.81 -4.69
N ARG A 11 9.86 8.70 -5.49
CA ARG A 11 10.36 9.82 -6.28
C ARG A 11 9.36 10.32 -7.32
N PHE A 12 8.56 9.42 -7.84
CA PHE A 12 7.51 9.81 -8.79
C PHE A 12 6.36 10.57 -8.09
N TYR A 13 5.88 10.08 -6.96
CA TYR A 13 4.68 10.64 -6.31
C TYR A 13 4.97 11.81 -5.39
N VAL A 14 6.20 11.96 -4.89
CA VAL A 14 6.55 13.02 -3.93
C VAL A 14 7.44 14.05 -4.60
N ASP A 15 7.03 15.31 -4.52
CA ASP A 15 7.87 16.44 -4.92
C ASP A 15 8.68 16.89 -3.70
N ASP A 16 9.97 16.65 -3.73
CA ASP A 16 10.90 16.99 -2.65
C ASP A 16 12.02 17.88 -3.18
N PRO A 17 11.73 19.16 -3.50
CA PRO A 17 12.69 20.06 -4.13
C PRO A 17 13.87 20.42 -3.26
N ASN A 18 13.76 20.25 -1.94
CA ASN A 18 14.85 20.55 -1.00
C ASN A 18 15.87 19.44 -0.86
N ASP A 19 15.58 18.25 -1.42
CA ASP A 19 16.51 17.13 -1.50
C ASP A 19 17.08 17.08 -2.92
N PRO A 20 18.37 17.45 -3.11
CA PRO A 20 18.95 17.48 -4.46
C PRO A 20 18.93 16.11 -5.17
N GLU A 21 19.12 15.03 -4.42
CA GLU A 21 19.10 13.70 -4.99
C GLU A 21 17.69 13.32 -5.45
N ALA A 22 16.68 13.61 -4.64
CA ALA A 22 15.29 13.38 -5.00
C ALA A 22 14.89 14.18 -6.24
N ALA A 23 15.27 15.46 -6.30
CA ALA A 23 14.99 16.32 -7.44
C ALA A 23 15.63 15.81 -8.73
N LYS A 24 16.84 15.27 -8.63
CA LYS A 24 17.58 14.68 -9.76
C LYS A 24 16.92 13.37 -10.23
N GLN A 25 16.44 12.55 -9.32
CA GLN A 25 15.86 11.24 -9.62
C GLN A 25 14.43 11.35 -10.15
N ARG A 26 13.70 12.39 -9.81
CA ARG A 26 12.29 12.51 -10.16
C ARG A 26 11.99 12.43 -11.65
N PRO A 27 12.70 13.13 -12.54
CA PRO A 27 12.47 12.99 -13.98
C PRO A 27 12.75 11.57 -14.50
N ILE A 28 13.69 10.86 -13.89
CA ILE A 28 14.01 9.48 -14.24
C ILE A 28 12.85 8.58 -13.85
N ALA A 29 12.35 8.73 -12.63
CA ALA A 29 11.18 7.99 -12.14
C ALA A 29 9.95 8.26 -13.00
N HIS A 30 9.73 9.51 -13.40
CA HIS A 30 8.61 9.87 -14.25
C HIS A 30 8.66 9.15 -15.60
N ARG A 31 9.82 9.07 -16.22
CA ARG A 31 9.97 8.34 -17.48
C ARG A 31 9.64 6.85 -17.33
N LEU A 32 10.05 6.24 -16.22
CA LEU A 32 9.78 4.82 -15.96
C LEU A 32 8.30 4.53 -15.74
N VAL A 33 7.61 5.41 -15.03
CA VAL A 33 6.23 5.18 -14.63
C VAL A 33 5.24 5.58 -15.72
N VAL A 34 5.47 6.68 -16.42
CA VAL A 34 4.48 7.26 -17.35
C VAL A 34 4.93 7.18 -18.80
N ASP A 35 6.17 7.55 -19.08
CA ASP A 35 6.61 7.78 -20.47
C ASP A 35 7.20 6.54 -21.13
N SER A 36 7.51 5.50 -20.38
CA SER A 36 8.08 4.28 -20.92
C SER A 36 7.00 3.39 -21.54
N PRO A 37 7.23 2.81 -22.71
CA PRO A 37 6.33 1.80 -23.25
C PRO A 37 6.43 0.46 -22.52
N ARG A 38 7.39 0.31 -21.62
CA ARG A 38 7.61 -0.93 -20.88
C ARG A 38 6.53 -1.12 -19.82
N LEU A 39 6.05 -2.35 -19.73
CA LEU A 39 5.16 -2.74 -18.64
C LEU A 39 5.97 -2.86 -17.33
N PHE A 40 5.37 -2.45 -16.23
CA PHE A 40 5.97 -2.64 -14.91
C PHE A 40 4.97 -3.22 -13.92
N VAL A 41 5.48 -3.90 -12.91
CA VAL A 41 4.67 -4.51 -11.86
C VAL A 41 4.96 -3.83 -10.51
N PRO A 42 3.98 -3.11 -9.95
CA PRO A 42 4.02 -2.73 -8.53
C PRO A 42 3.79 -3.97 -7.67
N LEU A 43 4.84 -4.42 -6.98
CA LEU A 43 4.77 -5.60 -6.11
C LEU A 43 4.00 -5.26 -4.83
N THR A 44 3.31 -6.25 -4.27
CA THR A 44 2.59 -6.10 -3.00
C THR A 44 3.52 -5.60 -1.88
N THR A 45 4.73 -6.16 -1.79
CA THR A 45 5.73 -5.74 -0.81
C THR A 45 6.18 -4.30 -1.01
N VAL A 46 6.27 -3.85 -2.26
CA VAL A 46 6.65 -2.47 -2.58
C VAL A 46 5.51 -1.50 -2.21
N ILE A 47 4.28 -1.84 -2.51
CA ILE A 47 3.11 -1.01 -2.13
C ILE A 47 3.01 -0.89 -0.61
N LEU A 48 3.24 -1.98 0.11
CA LEU A 48 3.25 -1.97 1.57
C LEU A 48 4.34 -1.05 2.13
N GLU A 49 5.55 -1.15 1.60
CA GLU A 49 6.65 -0.27 2.01
C GLU A 49 6.37 1.18 1.62
N LEU A 50 5.77 1.42 0.45
CA LEU A 50 5.42 2.76 0.00
C LEU A 50 4.46 3.45 0.97
N GLU A 51 3.46 2.73 1.49
CA GLU A 51 2.57 3.29 2.52
C GLU A 51 3.36 3.80 3.71
N TRP A 52 4.26 2.98 4.23
CA TRP A 52 5.08 3.35 5.39
C TRP A 52 5.97 4.56 5.09
N VAL A 53 6.65 4.58 3.94
CA VAL A 53 7.53 5.68 3.54
C VAL A 53 6.74 6.99 3.42
N LEU A 54 5.60 6.96 2.73
CA LEU A 54 4.78 8.16 2.54
C LEU A 54 4.26 8.70 3.87
N ARG A 55 3.83 7.84 4.76
CA ARG A 55 3.32 8.24 6.07
C ARG A 55 4.44 8.71 7.01
N ALA A 56 5.51 7.93 7.13
CA ALA A 56 6.55 8.17 8.13
C ALA A 56 7.48 9.34 7.75
N PHE A 57 7.84 9.47 6.47
CA PHE A 57 8.80 10.48 6.01
C PHE A 57 8.15 11.72 5.43
N TYR A 58 6.97 11.57 4.82
CA TYR A 58 6.33 12.68 4.11
C TYR A 58 4.98 13.08 4.72
N GLN A 59 4.56 12.44 5.80
CA GLN A 59 3.33 12.71 6.54
C GLN A 59 2.07 12.70 5.67
N PHE A 60 2.04 11.81 4.68
CA PHE A 60 0.86 11.60 3.86
C PHE A 60 -0.26 10.96 4.68
N SER A 61 -1.48 11.38 4.43
CA SER A 61 -2.68 10.79 5.04
C SER A 61 -3.05 9.46 4.37
N ALA A 62 -3.98 8.73 5.01
CA ALA A 62 -4.56 7.54 4.41
C ALA A 62 -5.20 7.86 3.05
N ASP A 63 -5.93 8.97 2.96
CA ASP A 63 -6.58 9.38 1.71
C ASP A 63 -5.55 9.68 0.61
N ASP A 64 -4.44 10.30 0.95
CA ASP A 64 -3.35 10.55 0.00
C ASP A 64 -2.79 9.26 -0.57
N PHE A 65 -2.51 8.30 0.31
CA PHE A 65 -2.00 6.99 -0.09
C PHE A 65 -2.99 6.23 -0.96
N ILE A 66 -4.26 6.23 -0.57
CA ILE A 66 -5.32 5.55 -1.32
C ILE A 66 -5.42 6.13 -2.74
N ARG A 67 -5.35 7.44 -2.89
CA ARG A 67 -5.36 8.08 -4.22
C ARG A 67 -4.16 7.68 -5.06
N ILE A 68 -2.99 7.57 -4.45
CA ILE A 68 -1.77 7.14 -5.13
C ILE A 68 -1.92 5.72 -5.67
N VAL A 69 -2.40 4.80 -4.86
CA VAL A 69 -2.56 3.41 -5.29
C VAL A 69 -3.67 3.27 -6.35
N HIS A 70 -4.76 4.04 -6.23
CA HIS A 70 -5.76 4.09 -7.29
C HIS A 70 -5.18 4.59 -8.61
N HIS A 71 -4.29 5.57 -8.57
CA HIS A 71 -3.58 6.03 -9.77
C HIS A 71 -2.75 4.90 -10.39
N LEU A 72 -2.00 4.15 -9.57
CA LEU A 72 -1.24 2.98 -10.06
C LEU A 72 -2.15 1.93 -10.69
N LEU A 73 -3.27 1.62 -10.04
CA LEU A 73 -4.24 0.64 -10.54
C LEU A 73 -4.83 1.05 -11.89
N GLY A 74 -4.90 2.35 -12.18
CA GLY A 74 -5.45 2.88 -13.41
C GLY A 74 -4.44 3.09 -14.53
N LEU A 75 -3.15 2.94 -14.29
CA LEU A 75 -2.13 3.15 -15.33
C LEU A 75 -2.12 2.00 -16.35
N PRO A 76 -2.16 2.31 -17.64
CA PRO A 76 -2.24 1.27 -18.68
C PRO A 76 -0.99 0.39 -18.76
N ASN A 77 0.16 0.90 -18.34
CA ASN A 77 1.43 0.16 -18.36
C ASN A 77 1.81 -0.47 -17.01
N ALA A 78 0.94 -0.37 -16.00
CA ALA A 78 1.14 -0.98 -14.69
C ALA A 78 0.22 -2.19 -14.53
N THR A 79 0.81 -3.29 -14.05
CA THR A 79 0.05 -4.49 -13.65
C THR A 79 0.32 -4.71 -12.17
N VAL A 80 -0.57 -4.23 -11.32
CA VAL A 80 -0.41 -4.33 -9.87
C VAL A 80 -0.55 -5.78 -9.42
N GLU A 81 0.48 -6.28 -8.75
CA GLU A 81 0.47 -7.63 -8.19
C GLU A 81 -0.65 -7.75 -7.16
N GLU A 82 -1.42 -8.84 -7.25
CA GLU A 82 -2.55 -9.07 -6.33
C GLU A 82 -3.52 -7.87 -6.29
N TRP A 83 -3.79 -7.29 -7.45
CA TRP A 83 -4.56 -6.03 -7.56
C TRP A 83 -5.91 -6.08 -6.84
N SER A 84 -6.58 -7.23 -6.86
CA SER A 84 -7.89 -7.39 -6.20
C SER A 84 -7.75 -7.28 -4.68
N ARG A 85 -6.75 -7.95 -4.11
CA ARG A 85 -6.46 -7.85 -2.67
C ARG A 85 -6.02 -6.45 -2.28
N ILE A 86 -5.20 -5.82 -3.09
CA ILE A 86 -4.78 -4.42 -2.86
C ILE A 86 -5.99 -3.50 -2.85
N SER A 87 -6.88 -3.64 -3.82
CA SER A 87 -8.11 -2.84 -3.91
C SER A 87 -8.99 -3.02 -2.67
N ASP A 88 -9.20 -4.26 -2.24
CA ASP A 88 -9.98 -4.55 -1.03
C ASP A 88 -9.32 -3.97 0.23
N ALA A 89 -7.99 -4.06 0.30
CA ALA A 89 -7.23 -3.48 1.43
C ALA A 89 -7.36 -1.96 1.48
N LEU A 90 -7.39 -1.28 0.33
CA LEU A 90 -7.63 0.17 0.30
C LEU A 90 -9.01 0.53 0.84
N ASP A 91 -10.04 -0.25 0.52
CA ASP A 91 -11.39 -0.03 1.04
C ASP A 91 -11.43 -0.14 2.55
N LEU A 92 -10.78 -1.17 3.12
CA LEU A 92 -10.69 -1.34 4.57
C LEU A 92 -9.87 -0.22 5.21
N HIS A 93 -8.80 0.20 4.57
CA HIS A 93 -7.97 1.31 5.04
C HIS A 93 -8.76 2.62 5.07
N ALA A 94 -9.58 2.86 4.07
CA ALA A 94 -10.49 4.02 4.06
C ALA A 94 -11.48 4.01 5.23
N GLN A 95 -11.81 2.82 5.74
CA GLN A 95 -12.70 2.64 6.88
C GLN A 95 -11.98 2.63 8.23
N GLY A 96 -10.68 2.92 8.25
CA GLY A 96 -9.91 3.10 9.47
C GLY A 96 -9.02 1.94 9.89
N LEU A 97 -8.95 0.86 9.11
CA LEU A 97 -8.01 -0.23 9.39
C LEU A 97 -6.63 0.11 8.83
N ASP A 98 -5.58 -0.19 9.59
CA ASP A 98 -4.21 -0.02 9.10
C ASP A 98 -4.02 -0.83 7.82
N PHE A 99 -3.30 -0.26 6.84
CA PHE A 99 -3.17 -0.89 5.52
C PHE A 99 -2.45 -2.24 5.58
N ALA A 100 -1.37 -2.32 6.37
CA ALA A 100 -0.66 -3.58 6.56
C ALA A 100 -1.55 -4.63 7.21
N ASP A 101 -2.32 -4.24 8.23
CA ASP A 101 -3.26 -5.12 8.91
C ASP A 101 -4.34 -5.62 7.94
N ALA A 102 -4.86 -4.74 7.10
CA ALA A 102 -5.84 -5.09 6.07
C ALA A 102 -5.28 -6.15 5.10
N LEU A 103 -4.05 -5.95 4.64
CA LEU A 103 -3.38 -6.92 3.75
C LEU A 103 -3.15 -8.27 4.43
N HIS A 104 -2.67 -8.25 5.68
CA HIS A 104 -2.46 -9.48 6.46
C HIS A 104 -3.76 -10.26 6.58
N LEU A 105 -4.83 -9.58 6.93
CA LEU A 105 -6.13 -10.21 7.16
C LEU A 105 -6.70 -10.80 5.87
N LEU A 106 -6.68 -10.05 4.78
CA LEU A 106 -7.15 -10.54 3.47
C LEU A 106 -6.32 -11.72 2.96
N ALA A 107 -5.00 -11.69 3.21
CA ALA A 107 -4.12 -12.81 2.87
C ALA A 107 -4.39 -14.07 3.70
N SER A 108 -5.07 -13.92 4.83
CA SER A 108 -5.41 -14.99 5.77
C SER A 108 -6.81 -15.54 5.58
N ALA A 109 -7.47 -15.26 4.45
CA ALA A 109 -8.86 -15.66 4.21
C ALA A 109 -9.11 -17.17 4.35
N HIS A 110 -8.07 -17.98 4.15
CA HIS A 110 -8.15 -19.44 4.29
C HIS A 110 -7.96 -19.93 5.73
N CYS A 111 -7.66 -19.03 6.67
CA CYS A 111 -7.43 -19.37 8.08
C CYS A 111 -8.74 -19.26 8.88
N SER A 112 -8.79 -19.98 9.99
CA SER A 112 -9.97 -19.92 10.88
C SER A 112 -10.02 -18.65 11.72
N GLU A 113 -8.85 -18.11 12.07
CA GLU A 113 -8.73 -16.88 12.81
C GLU A 113 -7.39 -16.21 12.57
N PHE A 114 -7.30 -14.92 12.89
CA PHE A 114 -6.06 -14.16 12.88
C PHE A 114 -5.78 -13.68 14.31
N ALA A 115 -4.65 -14.09 14.87
CA ALA A 115 -4.30 -13.75 16.25
C ALA A 115 -3.37 -12.53 16.28
N THR A 116 -3.68 -11.58 17.17
CA THR A 116 -2.86 -10.38 17.38
C THR A 116 -2.95 -9.94 18.83
N PHE A 117 -1.92 -9.28 19.33
CA PHE A 117 -1.99 -8.60 20.62
C PHE A 117 -2.54 -7.17 20.50
N ASP A 118 -2.72 -6.66 19.30
CA ASP A 118 -3.30 -5.33 19.07
C ASP A 118 -4.84 -5.42 19.10
N ASP A 119 -5.41 -5.22 20.28
CA ASP A 119 -6.86 -5.25 20.48
C ASP A 119 -7.51 -3.98 19.91
N ARG A 120 -7.00 -2.82 20.29
CA ARG A 120 -7.66 -1.53 20.06
C ARG A 120 -7.70 -1.15 18.58
N ARG A 121 -6.57 -1.27 17.89
CA ARG A 121 -6.43 -0.78 16.51
C ARG A 121 -6.69 -1.86 15.48
N PHE A 122 -6.46 -3.12 15.82
CA PHE A 122 -6.63 -4.20 14.87
C PHE A 122 -7.88 -5.03 15.18
N ALA A 123 -7.89 -5.81 16.26
CA ALA A 123 -8.98 -6.77 16.53
C ALA A 123 -10.35 -6.10 16.55
N ARG A 124 -10.52 -5.04 17.32
CA ARG A 124 -11.82 -4.36 17.45
C ARG A 124 -12.25 -3.73 16.14
N ARG A 125 -11.34 -3.08 15.42
CA ARG A 125 -11.67 -2.42 14.16
C ARG A 125 -12.05 -3.43 13.08
N ALA A 126 -11.26 -4.47 12.91
CA ALA A 126 -11.50 -5.50 11.91
C ALA A 126 -12.82 -6.24 12.18
N ASN A 127 -13.07 -6.64 13.43
CA ASN A 127 -14.28 -7.35 13.79
C ASN A 127 -15.52 -6.47 13.62
N ARG A 128 -15.41 -5.18 13.91
CA ARG A 128 -16.51 -4.22 13.67
C ARG A 128 -16.84 -4.11 12.19
N LEU A 129 -15.83 -4.18 11.33
CA LEU A 129 -16.02 -4.12 9.88
C LEU A 129 -16.52 -5.45 9.29
N GLY A 130 -16.56 -6.51 10.10
CA GLY A 130 -17.04 -7.82 9.68
C GLY A 130 -16.09 -8.55 8.73
N VAL A 131 -14.82 -8.20 8.72
CA VAL A 131 -13.82 -8.85 7.86
C VAL A 131 -13.48 -10.23 8.40
N ARG A 132 -13.30 -11.18 7.50
CA ARG A 132 -12.91 -12.54 7.88
C ARG A 132 -11.46 -12.82 7.48
N PRO A 133 -10.76 -13.69 8.23
CA PRO A 133 -11.23 -14.39 9.43
C PRO A 133 -11.39 -13.45 10.61
N ALA A 134 -12.07 -13.92 11.67
CA ALA A 134 -12.19 -13.17 12.91
C ALA A 134 -10.80 -12.91 13.50
N VAL A 135 -10.62 -11.72 14.06
CA VAL A 135 -9.36 -11.33 14.70
C VAL A 135 -9.50 -11.53 16.21
N THR A 136 -8.58 -12.30 16.78
CA THR A 136 -8.60 -12.69 18.19
C THR A 136 -7.39 -12.15 18.93
N VAL A 137 -7.59 -11.85 20.22
CA VAL A 137 -6.49 -11.47 21.12
C VAL A 137 -6.24 -12.65 22.07
N PRO A 138 -5.09 -13.33 21.92
CA PRO A 138 -4.81 -14.48 22.78
C PRO A 138 -4.65 -14.07 24.24
N THR A 139 -5.12 -14.93 25.14
CA THR A 139 -4.99 -14.76 26.58
C THR A 139 -4.29 -15.97 27.20
N ALA A 140 -3.81 -15.81 28.44
CA ALA A 140 -3.18 -16.92 29.17
C ALA A 140 -4.19 -18.02 29.51
#